data_ba768c905883460f935d246569725bda
#
_entry.id   ba768c905883460f935d246569725bda
#
_cell.length_a   1.000
_cell.length_b   1.000
_cell.length_c   1.000
_cell.angle_alpha   90.00
_cell.angle_beta   90.00
_cell.angle_gamma   90.00
#
_symmetry.space_group_name_H-M   'P 1'
#
loop_
_entity.id
_entity.type
_entity.pdbx_description
1 polymer ?
#
loop_
_entity_poly.entity_id
_entity_poly.type
_entity_poly.pdbx_seq_one_letter_code
_entity_poly.pdbx_strand_id
1 'polypeptide(L)'
;MCDTCGCPSPSDHSHDHDHDHRHDHSHKSGHSHSKTVDVHASLFAANDALAKANREHFNEVGAVALNLISSPGSGKTTLLEQTIDALKGEIRIGVIEGDIETERDALRIRAKGVPVIQLTTGGACHLDAAMTHKGFHRLQKEPGGENIDLLFIENVGNLVCPATFDLGEHERVVLVSVPEGPDKPAKYPKAFTSSHTFLVTKTDLLPYFDFPVPEAVGDALRLNPQLRTMSLSSKTGDGMETWLKYLRELVANKKAGKLK
;
A
#
# COMPACT_ATOMS: atom_id res chain seq x y z
N MET A 1 -12.97 -17.01 4.41
CA MET A 1 -11.80 -17.83 4.01
C MET A 1 -11.32 -17.28 2.67
N CYS A 2 -10.07 -16.94 2.58
CA CYS A 2 -9.53 -16.33 1.36
C CYS A 2 -8.88 -17.44 0.53
N ASP A 3 -9.54 -17.90 -0.52
CA ASP A 3 -9.07 -18.99 -1.39
C ASP A 3 -7.79 -18.66 -2.18
N THR A 4 -7.29 -17.44 -2.07
CA THR A 4 -6.12 -16.93 -2.83
C THR A 4 -4.81 -16.93 -2.05
N CYS A 5 -4.81 -17.18 -0.74
CA CYS A 5 -3.62 -17.01 0.11
C CYS A 5 -2.99 -18.30 0.63
N GLY A 6 -3.53 -19.48 0.35
CA GLY A 6 -2.91 -20.77 0.66
C GLY A 6 -2.62 -21.05 2.15
N CYS A 7 -3.40 -20.48 3.08
CA CYS A 7 -3.25 -20.76 4.51
C CYS A 7 -4.01 -22.04 4.89
N PRO A 8 -3.37 -23.05 5.52
CA PRO A 8 -4.05 -24.25 5.96
C PRO A 8 -4.84 -24.01 7.23
N SER A 9 -6.05 -24.57 7.29
CA SER A 9 -6.88 -24.61 8.50
C SER A 9 -6.44 -25.79 9.40
N PRO A 10 -6.47 -25.65 10.73
CA PRO A 10 -6.25 -26.77 11.62
C PRO A 10 -7.51 -27.63 11.74
N SER A 11 -7.41 -28.92 11.44
CA SER A 11 -8.40 -29.92 11.82
C SER A 11 -7.74 -31.00 12.65
N ASP A 12 -8.03 -30.95 13.96
CA ASP A 12 -7.89 -32.10 14.86
C ASP A 12 -8.96 -33.12 14.54
N HIS A 13 -8.57 -34.35 14.34
CA HIS A 13 -9.27 -35.56 14.83
C HIS A 13 -8.43 -36.81 14.59
N SER A 14 -8.01 -37.39 15.71
CA SER A 14 -7.47 -38.73 15.84
C SER A 14 -8.57 -39.78 15.67
N HIS A 15 -8.37 -40.81 14.86
CA HIS A 15 -8.94 -42.15 15.02
C HIS A 15 -8.00 -43.17 14.37
N ASP A 16 -7.46 -44.07 15.24
CA ASP A 16 -6.83 -45.29 14.88
C ASP A 16 -7.83 -46.27 14.25
N HIS A 17 -7.51 -46.86 13.13
CA HIS A 17 -7.93 -48.19 12.74
C HIS A 17 -6.93 -48.80 11.76
N ASP A 18 -6.27 -49.88 12.25
CA ASP A 18 -5.51 -50.85 11.48
C ASP A 18 -6.39 -51.54 10.43
N HIS A 19 -5.99 -51.52 9.18
CA HIS A 19 -6.30 -52.58 8.21
C HIS A 19 -5.24 -52.65 7.10
N ASP A 20 -4.51 -53.75 7.11
CA ASP A 20 -3.52 -54.20 6.14
C ASP A 20 -4.22 -54.57 4.80
N HIS A 21 -3.95 -53.83 3.73
CA HIS A 21 -4.19 -54.26 2.35
C HIS A 21 -3.12 -53.71 1.41
N ARG A 22 -2.24 -54.61 1.00
CA ARG A 22 -1.32 -54.37 -0.12
C ARG A 22 -2.07 -54.19 -1.43
N HIS A 23 -2.00 -52.98 -2.01
CA HIS A 23 -2.26 -52.76 -3.41
C HIS A 23 -1.15 -51.91 -4.03
N ASP A 24 -0.49 -52.53 -5.01
CA ASP A 24 0.48 -51.95 -5.90
C ASP A 24 -0.21 -50.90 -6.78
N HIS A 25 0.11 -49.60 -6.60
CA HIS A 25 -0.33 -48.53 -7.48
C HIS A 25 0.86 -47.70 -7.90
N SER A 26 1.25 -47.86 -9.16
CA SER A 26 2.15 -46.98 -9.88
C SER A 26 1.68 -45.53 -9.79
N HIS A 27 2.35 -44.72 -8.98
CA HIS A 27 2.10 -43.28 -8.92
C HIS A 27 2.65 -42.57 -10.16
N LYS A 28 1.76 -42.20 -11.07
CA LYS A 28 2.00 -41.09 -11.99
C LYS A 28 1.83 -39.77 -11.22
N SER A 29 2.88 -39.31 -10.56
CA SER A 29 2.96 -38.00 -9.97
C SER A 29 3.44 -37.00 -11.05
N GLY A 30 2.56 -36.17 -11.51
CA GLY A 30 2.91 -35.05 -12.36
C GLY A 30 1.68 -34.36 -12.89
N HIS A 31 1.32 -33.20 -12.38
CA HIS A 31 0.61 -32.11 -13.07
C HIS A 31 -0.31 -31.22 -12.20
N SER A 32 0.00 -30.97 -10.91
CA SER A 32 -0.77 -29.92 -10.19
C SER A 32 0.05 -28.64 -9.91
N HIS A 33 1.36 -28.74 -9.73
CA HIS A 33 2.19 -27.57 -9.41
C HIS A 33 2.42 -26.61 -10.59
N SER A 34 2.53 -27.08 -11.82
CA SER A 34 2.77 -26.22 -12.99
C SER A 34 1.57 -25.32 -13.31
N LYS A 35 0.34 -25.83 -13.23
CA LYS A 35 -0.87 -25.03 -13.54
C LYS A 35 -1.10 -23.88 -12.57
N THR A 36 -0.82 -24.07 -11.28
CA THR A 36 -0.98 -23.02 -10.27
C THR A 36 0.05 -21.90 -10.45
N VAL A 37 1.31 -22.26 -10.75
CA VAL A 37 2.37 -21.29 -11.03
C VAL A 37 2.05 -20.47 -12.29
N ASP A 38 1.55 -21.12 -13.36
CA ASP A 38 1.17 -20.45 -14.60
C ASP A 38 0.00 -19.47 -14.40
N VAL A 39 -0.99 -19.82 -13.57
CA VAL A 39 -2.12 -18.93 -13.26
C VAL A 39 -1.65 -17.72 -12.46
N HIS A 40 -0.81 -17.89 -11.45
CA HIS A 40 -0.25 -16.77 -10.70
C HIS A 40 0.60 -15.85 -11.58
N ALA A 41 1.47 -16.39 -12.40
CA ALA A 41 2.27 -15.60 -13.34
C ALA A 41 1.40 -14.80 -14.32
N SER A 42 0.31 -15.37 -14.81
CA SER A 42 -0.62 -14.68 -15.72
C SER A 42 -1.40 -13.56 -15.03
N LEU A 43 -1.80 -13.73 -13.75
CA LEU A 43 -2.48 -12.71 -12.96
C LEU A 43 -1.57 -11.51 -12.69
N PHE A 44 -0.30 -11.74 -12.31
CA PHE A 44 0.67 -10.66 -12.11
C PHE A 44 0.97 -9.93 -13.44
N ALA A 45 1.15 -10.65 -14.54
CA ALA A 45 1.38 -10.03 -15.84
C ALA A 45 0.19 -9.16 -16.29
N ALA A 46 -1.05 -9.59 -16.04
CA ALA A 46 -2.25 -8.79 -16.30
C ALA A 46 -2.32 -7.54 -15.42
N ASN A 47 -1.99 -7.66 -14.12
CA ASN A 47 -1.92 -6.52 -13.22
C ASN A 47 -0.85 -5.51 -13.69
N ASP A 48 0.35 -5.98 -14.04
CA ASP A 48 1.47 -5.13 -14.45
C ASP A 48 1.16 -4.36 -15.75
N ALA A 49 0.45 -4.99 -16.69
CA ALA A 49 -0.02 -4.32 -17.91
C ALA A 49 -1.00 -3.17 -17.58
N LEU A 50 -1.94 -3.41 -16.64
CA LEU A 50 -2.87 -2.38 -16.16
C LEU A 50 -2.18 -1.31 -15.33
N ALA A 51 -1.22 -1.67 -14.50
CA ALA A 51 -0.42 -0.72 -13.74
C ALA A 51 0.34 0.24 -14.67
N LYS A 52 0.92 -0.29 -15.75
CA LYS A 52 1.54 0.54 -16.78
C LYS A 52 0.53 1.52 -17.40
N ALA A 53 -0.65 1.04 -17.78
CA ALA A 53 -1.70 1.90 -18.35
C ALA A 53 -2.17 2.97 -17.34
N ASN A 54 -2.28 2.64 -16.05
CA ASN A 54 -2.59 3.59 -15.00
C ASN A 54 -1.52 4.69 -14.92
N ARG A 55 -0.23 4.31 -14.92
CA ARG A 55 0.88 5.26 -14.86
C ARG A 55 0.90 6.19 -16.07
N GLU A 56 0.63 5.65 -17.26
CA GLU A 56 0.48 6.44 -18.48
C GLU A 56 -0.66 7.45 -18.34
N HIS A 57 -1.83 7.02 -17.85
CA HIS A 57 -2.96 7.90 -17.63
C HIS A 57 -2.68 8.99 -16.56
N PHE A 58 -2.03 8.65 -15.45
CA PHE A 58 -1.60 9.65 -14.44
C PHE A 58 -0.62 10.66 -15.07
N ASN A 59 0.27 10.19 -15.96
CA ASN A 59 1.19 11.06 -16.69
C ASN A 59 0.45 12.02 -17.63
N GLU A 60 -0.52 11.53 -18.39
CA GLU A 60 -1.32 12.33 -19.32
C GLU A 60 -2.07 13.45 -18.63
N VAL A 61 -2.64 13.20 -17.46
CA VAL A 61 -3.35 14.22 -16.68
C VAL A 61 -2.42 15.09 -15.82
N GLY A 62 -1.12 14.80 -15.80
CA GLY A 62 -0.12 15.54 -15.03
C GLY A 62 -0.14 15.29 -13.52
N ALA A 63 -0.79 14.21 -13.06
CA ALA A 63 -0.86 13.86 -11.65
C ALA A 63 0.36 13.03 -11.20
N VAL A 64 0.82 13.26 -9.97
CA VAL A 64 1.72 12.35 -9.26
C VAL A 64 0.89 11.41 -8.40
N ALA A 65 1.05 10.10 -8.55
CA ALA A 65 0.36 9.09 -7.76
C ALA A 65 1.29 8.49 -6.69
N LEU A 66 0.86 8.54 -5.43
CA LEU A 66 1.53 7.93 -4.28
C LEU A 66 0.67 6.80 -3.70
N ASN A 67 1.26 5.61 -3.56
CA ASN A 67 0.63 4.47 -2.89
C ASN A 67 1.14 4.38 -1.44
N LEU A 68 0.23 4.50 -0.46
CA LEU A 68 0.53 4.40 0.96
C LEU A 68 0.24 2.99 1.46
N ILE A 69 1.27 2.26 1.87
CA ILE A 69 1.14 0.91 2.43
C ILE A 69 1.59 0.88 3.90
N SER A 70 0.89 0.13 4.73
CA SER A 70 1.22 -0.01 6.15
C SER A 70 0.40 -1.09 6.83
N SER A 71 0.74 -1.45 8.06
CA SER A 71 -0.17 -2.18 8.94
C SER A 71 -1.41 -1.35 9.28
N PRO A 72 -2.52 -1.98 9.74
CA PRO A 72 -3.67 -1.26 10.28
C PRO A 72 -3.26 -0.37 11.47
N GLY A 73 -3.87 0.81 11.55
CA GLY A 73 -3.62 1.71 12.68
C GLY A 73 -2.28 2.46 12.66
N SER A 74 -1.46 2.38 11.62
CA SER A 74 -0.19 3.13 11.51
C SER A 74 -0.36 4.64 11.28
N GLY A 75 -1.59 5.12 11.03
CA GLY A 75 -1.90 6.55 10.91
C GLY A 75 -1.93 7.10 9.48
N LYS A 76 -2.11 6.25 8.44
CA LYS A 76 -2.25 6.70 7.04
C LYS A 76 -3.30 7.80 6.88
N THR A 77 -4.53 7.53 7.27
CA THR A 77 -5.65 8.47 7.14
C THR A 77 -5.39 9.79 7.87
N THR A 78 -4.82 9.72 9.10
CA THR A 78 -4.47 10.93 9.86
C THR A 78 -3.35 11.74 9.17
N LEU A 79 -2.35 11.06 8.59
CA LEU A 79 -1.32 11.72 7.78
C LEU A 79 -1.93 12.41 6.57
N LEU A 80 -2.86 11.75 5.88
CA LEU A 80 -3.57 12.36 4.74
C LEU A 80 -4.37 13.59 5.15
N GLU A 81 -5.13 13.53 6.24
CA GLU A 81 -5.90 14.68 6.76
C GLU A 81 -5.00 15.89 7.00
N GLN A 82 -3.87 15.71 7.70
CA GLN A 82 -2.92 16.79 7.99
C GLN A 82 -2.22 17.30 6.72
N THR A 83 -1.92 16.41 5.80
CA THR A 83 -1.32 16.76 4.50
C THR A 83 -2.28 17.59 3.66
N ILE A 84 -3.56 17.20 3.59
CA ILE A 84 -4.59 17.92 2.84
C ILE A 84 -4.80 19.32 3.44
N ASP A 85 -4.92 19.42 4.75
CA ASP A 85 -5.09 20.71 5.44
C ASP A 85 -3.91 21.66 5.18
N ALA A 86 -2.67 21.12 5.22
CA ALA A 86 -1.45 21.90 5.04
C ALA A 86 -1.22 22.36 3.58
N LEU A 87 -1.66 21.57 2.59
CA LEU A 87 -1.45 21.86 1.16
C LEU A 87 -2.69 22.46 0.48
N LYS A 88 -3.74 22.74 1.26
CA LYS A 88 -4.99 23.30 0.76
C LYS A 88 -4.77 24.63 0.04
N GLY A 89 -5.25 24.71 -1.20
CA GLY A 89 -5.09 25.91 -2.04
C GLY A 89 -3.75 26.02 -2.76
N GLU A 90 -2.79 25.13 -2.47
CA GLU A 90 -1.48 25.06 -3.11
C GLU A 90 -1.39 23.90 -4.12
N ILE A 91 -1.84 22.71 -3.72
CA ILE A 91 -1.80 21.48 -4.52
C ILE A 91 -3.20 20.88 -4.55
N ARG A 92 -3.69 20.54 -5.74
CA ARG A 92 -4.98 19.87 -5.92
C ARG A 92 -4.81 18.38 -5.64
N ILE A 93 -5.39 17.94 -4.52
CA ILE A 93 -5.24 16.56 -4.04
C ILE A 93 -6.52 15.79 -4.33
N GLY A 94 -6.36 14.54 -4.80
CA GLY A 94 -7.41 13.54 -4.86
C GLY A 94 -7.01 12.27 -4.09
N VAL A 95 -7.99 11.51 -3.59
CA VAL A 95 -7.73 10.32 -2.80
C VAL A 95 -8.53 9.14 -3.32
N ILE A 96 -7.87 8.01 -3.53
CA ILE A 96 -8.48 6.69 -3.65
C ILE A 96 -8.20 5.96 -2.35
N GLU A 97 -9.25 5.55 -1.65
CA GLU A 97 -9.15 4.88 -0.37
C GLU A 97 -9.61 3.43 -0.52
N GLY A 98 -8.75 2.47 -0.16
CA GLY A 98 -9.03 1.05 -0.15
C GLY A 98 -9.32 0.55 1.25
N ASP A 99 -10.55 0.13 1.49
CA ASP A 99 -10.93 -0.51 2.76
C ASP A 99 -11.67 -1.83 2.50
N ILE A 100 -11.63 -2.69 3.51
CA ILE A 100 -12.29 -4.00 3.44
C ILE A 100 -13.80 -3.84 3.50
N GLU A 101 -14.34 -3.00 4.43
CA GLU A 101 -15.78 -2.93 4.70
C GLU A 101 -16.34 -1.55 5.08
N THR A 102 -15.53 -0.56 5.52
CA THR A 102 -16.05 0.66 6.14
C THR A 102 -15.83 1.92 5.32
N GLU A 103 -16.76 2.88 5.38
CA GLU A 103 -16.62 4.21 4.73
C GLU A 103 -16.05 5.28 5.66
N ARG A 104 -15.59 4.91 6.85
CA ARG A 104 -15.22 5.89 7.89
C ARG A 104 -14.06 6.77 7.48
N ASP A 105 -13.02 6.19 6.90
CA ASP A 105 -11.83 6.93 6.50
C ASP A 105 -12.11 7.80 5.27
N ALA A 106 -12.86 7.30 4.29
CA ALA A 106 -13.32 8.11 3.16
C ALA A 106 -14.19 9.32 3.59
N LEU A 107 -15.06 9.16 4.61
CA LEU A 107 -15.85 10.27 5.15
C LEU A 107 -14.97 11.33 5.83
N ARG A 108 -13.92 10.92 6.55
CA ARG A 108 -12.94 11.84 7.16
C ARG A 108 -12.22 12.67 6.09
N ILE A 109 -11.76 12.01 5.02
CA ILE A 109 -11.08 12.69 3.91
C ILE A 109 -12.05 13.60 3.16
N ARG A 110 -13.28 13.15 2.90
CA ARG A 110 -14.32 13.99 2.24
C ARG A 110 -14.62 15.26 3.03
N ALA A 111 -14.60 15.20 4.36
CA ALA A 111 -14.79 16.37 5.23
C ALA A 111 -13.68 17.43 5.07
N LYS A 112 -12.50 17.08 4.50
CA LYS A 112 -11.43 18.02 4.17
C LYS A 112 -11.69 18.80 2.87
N GLY A 113 -12.71 18.41 2.10
CA GLY A 113 -13.15 19.11 0.89
C GLY A 113 -12.34 18.76 -0.36
N VAL A 114 -11.72 17.59 -0.39
CA VAL A 114 -11.04 17.03 -1.57
C VAL A 114 -11.86 15.90 -2.19
N PRO A 115 -11.76 15.65 -3.51
CA PRO A 115 -12.38 14.50 -4.14
C PRO A 115 -11.81 13.20 -3.56
N VAL A 116 -12.70 12.29 -3.20
CA VAL A 116 -12.34 10.99 -2.65
C VAL A 116 -13.26 9.90 -3.15
N ILE A 117 -12.69 8.80 -3.58
CA ILE A 117 -13.39 7.57 -3.95
C ILE A 117 -12.96 6.45 -3.00
N GLN A 118 -13.95 5.83 -2.40
CA GLN A 118 -13.72 4.58 -1.69
C GLN A 118 -13.89 3.39 -2.63
N LEU A 119 -12.98 2.44 -2.49
CA LEU A 119 -13.00 1.14 -3.11
C LEU A 119 -13.11 0.06 -2.03
N THR A 120 -14.31 -0.54 -1.94
CA THR A 120 -14.51 -1.71 -1.08
C THR A 120 -13.92 -2.93 -1.78
N THR A 121 -12.96 -3.59 -1.11
CA THR A 121 -12.23 -4.72 -1.72
C THR A 121 -12.98 -6.05 -1.66
N GLY A 122 -14.14 -6.09 -0.95
CA GLY A 122 -14.96 -7.30 -0.85
C GLY A 122 -14.25 -8.47 -0.17
N GLY A 123 -13.35 -8.17 0.79
CA GLY A 123 -12.55 -9.17 1.51
C GLY A 123 -11.13 -9.34 0.99
N ALA A 124 -10.74 -8.72 -0.13
CA ALA A 124 -9.34 -8.69 -0.54
C ALA A 124 -8.51 -7.78 0.38
N CYS A 125 -7.30 -8.21 0.69
CA CYS A 125 -6.40 -7.50 1.62
C CYS A 125 -5.50 -6.44 0.94
N HIS A 126 -5.83 -6.03 -0.29
CA HIS A 126 -5.08 -5.05 -1.08
C HIS A 126 -5.93 -4.48 -2.21
N LEU A 127 -5.49 -3.34 -2.74
CA LEU A 127 -5.93 -2.83 -4.05
C LEU A 127 -5.05 -3.43 -5.15
N ASP A 128 -5.64 -3.65 -6.33
CA ASP A 128 -4.94 -4.00 -7.57
C ASP A 128 -5.02 -2.86 -8.60
N ALA A 129 -4.31 -3.02 -9.72
CA ALA A 129 -4.29 -2.02 -10.79
C ALA A 129 -5.67 -1.82 -11.45
N ALA A 130 -6.50 -2.86 -11.52
CA ALA A 130 -7.84 -2.76 -12.11
C ALA A 130 -8.80 -1.97 -11.20
N MET A 131 -8.72 -2.18 -9.90
CA MET A 131 -9.46 -1.40 -8.91
C MET A 131 -9.03 0.07 -8.95
N THR A 132 -7.71 0.32 -8.96
CA THR A 132 -7.13 1.66 -9.04
C THR A 132 -7.57 2.38 -10.31
N HIS A 133 -7.55 1.71 -11.45
CA HIS A 133 -8.05 2.24 -12.73
C HIS A 133 -9.49 2.72 -12.63
N LYS A 134 -10.37 1.84 -12.16
CA LYS A 134 -11.80 2.17 -11.98
C LYS A 134 -12.00 3.29 -10.97
N GLY A 135 -11.24 3.27 -9.87
CA GLY A 135 -11.26 4.29 -8.84
C GLY A 135 -10.87 5.66 -9.38
N PHE A 136 -9.81 5.75 -10.16
CA PHE A 136 -9.34 7.00 -10.75
C PHE A 136 -10.34 7.59 -11.74
N HIS A 137 -10.91 6.78 -12.63
CA HIS A 137 -11.97 7.24 -13.53
C HIS A 137 -13.24 7.72 -12.82
N ARG A 138 -13.57 7.15 -11.66
CA ARG A 138 -14.66 7.66 -10.82
C ARG A 138 -14.26 8.97 -10.15
N LEU A 139 -13.02 9.04 -9.64
CA LEU A 139 -12.50 10.23 -8.97
C LEU A 139 -12.50 11.45 -9.89
N GLN A 140 -12.14 11.27 -11.16
CA GLN A 140 -12.17 12.35 -12.17
C GLN A 140 -13.58 12.92 -12.43
N LYS A 141 -14.64 12.21 -12.04
CA LYS A 141 -16.04 12.67 -12.15
C LYS A 141 -16.55 13.37 -10.90
N GLU A 142 -15.81 13.29 -9.80
CA GLU A 142 -16.13 14.03 -8.58
C GLU A 142 -15.78 15.52 -8.76
N PRO A 143 -16.51 16.43 -8.09
CA PRO A 143 -16.17 17.85 -8.13
C PRO A 143 -14.72 18.11 -7.70
N GLY A 144 -13.92 18.70 -8.58
CA GLY A 144 -12.49 18.95 -8.36
C GLY A 144 -11.58 17.77 -8.70
N GLY A 145 -12.14 16.63 -9.15
CA GLY A 145 -11.38 15.44 -9.51
C GLY A 145 -10.78 15.48 -10.91
N GLU A 146 -11.22 16.40 -11.78
CA GLU A 146 -10.74 16.54 -13.16
C GLU A 146 -9.31 17.11 -13.28
N ASN A 147 -8.82 17.80 -12.25
CA ASN A 147 -7.54 18.51 -12.26
C ASN A 147 -6.70 18.22 -11.02
N ILE A 148 -6.30 16.96 -10.82
CA ILE A 148 -5.50 16.54 -9.66
C ILE A 148 -4.01 16.71 -9.97
N ASP A 149 -3.25 17.37 -9.08
CA ASP A 149 -1.80 17.44 -9.11
C ASP A 149 -1.16 16.26 -8.34
N LEU A 150 -1.84 15.79 -7.26
CA LEU A 150 -1.34 14.77 -6.36
C LEU A 150 -2.46 13.78 -6.02
N LEU A 151 -2.30 12.55 -6.44
CA LEU A 151 -3.19 11.43 -6.15
C LEU A 151 -2.62 10.59 -5.03
N PHE A 152 -3.32 10.48 -3.91
CA PHE A 152 -3.03 9.47 -2.91
C PHE A 152 -3.87 8.22 -3.16
N ILE A 153 -3.22 7.07 -3.09
CA ILE A 153 -3.86 5.76 -3.05
C ILE A 153 -3.58 5.21 -1.66
N GLU A 154 -4.53 5.35 -0.75
CA GLU A 154 -4.46 4.72 0.58
C GLU A 154 -4.82 3.24 0.44
N ASN A 155 -3.83 2.36 0.57
CA ASN A 155 -4.06 0.93 0.47
C ASN A 155 -4.62 0.35 1.77
N VAL A 156 -5.24 -0.81 1.66
CA VAL A 156 -5.69 -1.60 2.83
C VAL A 156 -4.54 -1.78 3.82
N GLY A 157 -4.87 -1.76 5.11
CA GLY A 157 -3.89 -1.95 6.18
C GLY A 157 -3.27 -3.36 6.16
N ASN A 158 -2.19 -3.52 5.38
CA ASN A 158 -1.44 -4.76 5.21
C ASN A 158 -0.05 -4.45 4.63
N LEU A 159 1.00 -5.19 5.05
CA LEU A 159 2.37 -5.03 4.56
C LEU A 159 2.82 -6.16 3.60
N VAL A 160 1.98 -7.16 3.36
CA VAL A 160 2.31 -8.32 2.51
C VAL A 160 1.74 -8.12 1.10
N CYS A 161 0.42 -8.20 0.97
CA CYS A 161 -0.24 -8.14 -0.34
C CYS A 161 -0.03 -6.81 -1.07
N PRO A 162 -0.22 -5.62 -0.45
CA PRO A 162 -0.01 -4.34 -1.11
C PRO A 162 1.42 -4.12 -1.63
N ALA A 163 2.41 -4.75 -1.01
CA ALA A 163 3.80 -4.67 -1.44
C ALA A 163 4.09 -5.44 -2.74
N THR A 164 3.18 -6.32 -3.14
CA THR A 164 3.38 -7.23 -4.29
C THR A 164 2.78 -6.67 -5.58
N PHE A 165 1.71 -5.87 -5.46
CA PHE A 165 0.98 -5.34 -6.61
C PHE A 165 1.44 -3.92 -6.95
N ASP A 166 1.84 -3.71 -8.21
CA ASP A 166 2.03 -2.39 -8.81
C ASP A 166 0.64 -1.83 -9.17
N LEU A 167 0.32 -0.62 -8.74
CA LEU A 167 -0.94 0.05 -9.04
C LEU A 167 -0.80 1.09 -10.18
N GLY A 168 0.42 1.30 -10.65
CA GLY A 168 0.80 2.38 -11.56
C GLY A 168 1.24 3.65 -10.81
N GLU A 169 1.46 3.57 -9.51
CA GLU A 169 1.97 4.70 -8.72
C GLU A 169 3.38 5.13 -9.14
N HIS A 170 3.68 6.42 -8.99
CA HIS A 170 5.03 6.96 -9.19
C HIS A 170 5.90 6.74 -7.96
N GLU A 171 5.28 6.80 -6.79
CA GLU A 171 5.96 6.66 -5.50
C GLU A 171 5.18 5.70 -4.60
N ARG A 172 5.88 4.81 -3.95
CA ARG A 172 5.34 3.94 -2.90
C ARG A 172 5.95 4.31 -1.57
N VAL A 173 5.09 4.55 -0.59
CA VAL A 173 5.47 4.97 0.76
C VAL A 173 5.06 3.89 1.74
N VAL A 174 6.02 3.30 2.44
CA VAL A 174 5.74 2.37 3.54
C VAL A 174 5.76 3.12 4.88
N LEU A 175 4.69 2.97 5.66
CA LEU A 175 4.57 3.57 6.99
C LEU A 175 4.68 2.48 8.06
N VAL A 176 5.46 2.80 9.12
CA VAL A 176 5.48 2.03 10.37
C VAL A 176 5.31 3.01 11.53
N SER A 177 4.36 2.75 12.41
CA SER A 177 4.19 3.57 13.60
C SER A 177 5.02 3.05 14.77
N VAL A 178 5.46 3.96 15.64
CA VAL A 178 6.24 3.63 16.84
C VAL A 178 5.64 2.47 17.66
N PRO A 179 4.31 2.40 17.92
CA PRO A 179 3.72 1.28 18.67
C PRO A 179 3.79 -0.08 17.98
N GLU A 180 4.09 -0.14 16.68
CA GLU A 180 4.17 -1.42 15.94
C GLU A 180 5.50 -2.16 16.15
N GLY A 181 6.50 -1.48 16.71
CA GLY A 181 7.84 -2.01 16.92
C GLY A 181 8.78 -1.84 15.72
N PRO A 182 10.12 -1.85 15.97
CA PRO A 182 11.14 -1.51 14.98
C PRO A 182 11.46 -2.64 14.00
N ASP A 183 10.98 -3.85 14.22
CA ASP A 183 11.35 -5.08 13.50
C ASP A 183 10.58 -5.30 12.17
N LYS A 184 9.76 -4.34 11.76
CA LYS A 184 8.96 -4.45 10.52
C LYS A 184 9.81 -4.64 9.26
N PRO A 185 10.96 -3.97 9.08
CA PRO A 185 11.81 -4.23 7.92
C PRO A 185 12.25 -5.69 7.82
N ALA A 186 12.64 -6.30 8.93
CA ALA A 186 13.06 -7.70 8.97
C ALA A 186 11.90 -8.68 8.71
N LYS A 187 10.70 -8.37 9.23
CA LYS A 187 9.49 -9.21 9.08
C LYS A 187 8.82 -9.11 7.72
N TYR A 188 8.89 -7.93 7.08
CA TYR A 188 8.20 -7.63 5.82
C TYR A 188 9.14 -7.03 4.77
N PRO A 189 10.24 -7.71 4.42
CA PRO A 189 11.30 -7.13 3.58
C PRO A 189 10.78 -6.63 2.23
N LYS A 190 9.76 -7.32 1.65
CA LYS A 190 9.17 -6.92 0.37
C LYS A 190 8.55 -5.51 0.42
N ALA A 191 7.93 -5.12 1.53
CA ALA A 191 7.33 -3.80 1.68
C ALA A 191 8.39 -2.68 1.58
N PHE A 192 9.61 -2.92 2.06
CA PHE A 192 10.70 -1.94 2.03
C PHE A 192 11.47 -1.98 0.70
N THR A 193 11.73 -3.17 0.15
CA THR A 193 12.43 -3.29 -1.14
C THR A 193 11.60 -2.77 -2.31
N SER A 194 10.27 -2.77 -2.22
CA SER A 194 9.37 -2.24 -3.24
C SER A 194 8.97 -0.78 -3.03
N SER A 195 9.40 -0.13 -1.94
CA SER A 195 9.04 1.25 -1.62
C SER A 195 10.15 2.23 -1.97
N HIS A 196 9.77 3.50 -2.17
CA HIS A 196 10.67 4.63 -2.41
C HIS A 196 10.91 5.44 -1.14
N THR A 197 9.94 5.45 -0.24
CA THR A 197 10.01 6.21 1.02
C THR A 197 9.55 5.34 2.20
N PHE A 198 10.26 5.43 3.31
CA PHE A 198 9.90 4.86 4.60
C PHE A 198 9.60 5.97 5.59
N LEU A 199 8.38 5.98 6.13
CA LEU A 199 7.93 6.91 7.16
C LEU A 199 7.81 6.20 8.51
N VAL A 200 8.56 6.66 9.52
CA VAL A 200 8.28 6.34 10.92
C VAL A 200 7.24 7.33 11.42
N THR A 201 6.06 6.84 11.79
CA THR A 201 4.92 7.67 12.21
C THR A 201 4.71 7.60 13.73
N LYS A 202 3.91 8.54 14.26
CA LYS A 202 3.59 8.64 15.70
C LYS A 202 4.84 8.79 16.57
N THR A 203 5.80 9.61 16.13
CA THR A 203 7.05 9.86 16.88
C THR A 203 6.83 10.53 18.24
N ASP A 204 5.67 11.15 18.47
CA ASP A 204 5.22 11.62 19.78
C ASP A 204 5.10 10.50 20.84
N LEU A 205 5.06 9.25 20.40
CA LEU A 205 4.99 8.08 21.29
C LEU A 205 6.36 7.46 21.63
N LEU A 206 7.47 7.95 21.05
CA LEU A 206 8.82 7.46 21.34
C LEU A 206 9.15 7.41 22.84
N PRO A 207 8.71 8.37 23.70
CA PRO A 207 8.99 8.28 25.12
C PRO A 207 8.31 7.09 25.84
N TYR A 208 7.35 6.43 25.21
CA TYR A 208 6.52 5.37 25.83
C TYR A 208 6.77 3.98 25.23
N PHE A 209 7.54 3.89 24.14
CA PHE A 209 7.80 2.66 23.43
C PHE A 209 9.30 2.50 23.14
N ASP A 210 9.78 1.27 23.25
CA ASP A 210 11.13 0.93 22.81
C ASP A 210 11.14 0.81 21.27
N PHE A 211 11.46 1.92 20.63
CA PHE A 211 11.59 2.01 19.18
C PHE A 211 12.86 2.78 18.81
N PRO A 212 13.99 2.09 18.70
CA PRO A 212 15.23 2.69 18.26
C PRO A 212 15.16 3.05 16.76
N VAL A 213 14.73 4.28 16.46
CA VAL A 213 14.56 4.77 15.08
C VAL A 213 15.81 4.53 14.20
N PRO A 214 17.05 4.78 14.67
CA PRO A 214 18.25 4.53 13.87
C PRO A 214 18.42 3.07 13.45
N GLU A 215 18.02 2.12 14.29
CA GLU A 215 18.10 0.68 14.00
C GLU A 215 17.05 0.29 12.94
N ALA A 216 15.79 0.69 13.13
CA ALA A 216 14.73 0.44 12.17
C ALA A 216 15.03 1.02 10.78
N VAL A 217 15.59 2.24 10.75
CA VAL A 217 16.04 2.89 9.51
C VAL A 217 17.24 2.14 8.91
N GLY A 218 18.21 1.74 9.74
CA GLY A 218 19.37 0.96 9.29
C GLY A 218 18.98 -0.38 8.67
N ASP A 219 18.01 -1.08 9.27
CA ASP A 219 17.46 -2.34 8.74
C ASP A 219 16.78 -2.13 7.39
N ALA A 220 15.96 -1.09 7.27
CA ALA A 220 15.29 -0.74 6.03
C ALA A 220 16.30 -0.36 4.92
N LEU A 221 17.32 0.42 5.24
CA LEU A 221 18.37 0.82 4.28
C LEU A 221 19.28 -0.34 3.86
N ARG A 222 19.45 -1.37 4.70
CA ARG A 222 20.14 -2.60 4.26
C ARG A 222 19.35 -3.35 3.20
N LEU A 223 18.02 -3.30 3.25
CA LEU A 223 17.14 -3.91 2.24
C LEU A 223 17.06 -3.07 0.95
N ASN A 224 16.99 -1.76 1.09
CA ASN A 224 16.92 -0.82 -0.01
C ASN A 224 17.75 0.44 0.28
N PRO A 225 19.01 0.50 -0.19
CA PRO A 225 19.89 1.64 0.06
C PRO A 225 19.41 2.97 -0.53
N GLN A 226 18.45 2.94 -1.46
CA GLN A 226 17.90 4.14 -2.08
C GLN A 226 16.64 4.67 -1.39
N LEU A 227 16.18 3.97 -0.35
CA LEU A 227 14.97 4.30 0.37
C LEU A 227 15.13 5.67 1.08
N ARG A 228 14.26 6.62 0.76
CA ARG A 228 14.15 7.88 1.50
C ARG A 228 13.54 7.58 2.87
N THR A 229 14.13 8.10 3.93
CA THR A 229 13.62 7.89 5.30
C THR A 229 13.22 9.19 5.95
N MET A 230 12.07 9.20 6.62
CA MET A 230 11.55 10.34 7.38
C MET A 230 10.87 9.85 8.65
N SER A 231 10.84 10.70 9.66
CA SER A 231 10.14 10.44 10.92
C SER A 231 9.24 11.63 11.23
N LEU A 232 7.97 11.36 11.61
CA LEU A 232 7.01 12.42 11.84
C LEU A 232 5.91 12.02 12.86
N SER A 233 5.28 13.04 13.39
CA SER A 233 4.01 12.92 14.13
C SER A 233 2.94 13.82 13.50
N SER A 234 1.92 13.21 12.95
CA SER A 234 0.74 13.95 12.45
C SER A 234 -0.05 14.61 13.58
N LYS A 235 0.18 14.22 14.86
CA LYS A 235 -0.49 14.78 16.02
C LYS A 235 0.16 16.07 16.50
N THR A 236 1.51 16.10 16.57
CA THR A 236 2.26 17.26 17.06
C THR A 236 2.73 18.19 15.93
N GLY A 237 2.77 17.70 14.70
CA GLY A 237 3.32 18.40 13.55
C GLY A 237 4.83 18.18 13.35
N ASP A 238 5.50 17.52 14.29
CA ASP A 238 6.94 17.26 14.19
C ASP A 238 7.25 16.44 12.93
N GLY A 239 8.24 16.88 12.14
CA GLY A 239 8.66 16.23 10.91
C GLY A 239 7.72 16.42 9.71
N MET A 240 6.51 16.99 9.90
CA MET A 240 5.54 17.20 8.83
C MET A 240 6.06 18.12 7.72
N GLU A 241 6.83 19.16 8.05
CA GLU A 241 7.37 20.06 7.02
C GLU A 241 8.32 19.35 6.04
N THR A 242 9.10 18.38 6.50
CA THR A 242 9.97 17.55 5.64
C THR A 242 9.13 16.72 4.67
N TRP A 243 8.03 16.14 5.15
CA TRP A 243 7.07 15.41 4.33
C TRP A 243 6.38 16.32 3.30
N LEU A 244 5.88 17.48 3.72
CA LEU A 244 5.21 18.45 2.84
C LEU A 244 6.15 18.99 1.76
N LYS A 245 7.41 19.28 2.13
CA LYS A 245 8.44 19.70 1.18
C LYS A 245 8.69 18.60 0.12
N TYR A 246 8.80 17.37 0.54
CA TYR A 246 8.96 16.25 -0.38
C TYR A 246 7.81 16.15 -1.39
N LEU A 247 6.56 16.31 -0.94
CA LEU A 247 5.39 16.29 -1.83
C LEU A 247 5.40 17.45 -2.83
N ARG A 248 5.77 18.67 -2.37
CA ARG A 248 5.94 19.85 -3.24
C ARG A 248 6.99 19.59 -4.32
N GLU A 249 8.12 18.99 -3.95
CA GLU A 249 9.20 18.64 -4.87
C GLU A 249 8.74 17.62 -5.92
N LEU A 250 7.96 16.60 -5.53
CA LEU A 250 7.41 15.61 -6.45
C LEU A 250 6.49 16.26 -7.49
N VAL A 251 5.55 17.09 -7.04
CA VAL A 251 4.62 17.81 -7.94
C VAL A 251 5.37 18.78 -8.85
N ALA A 252 6.36 19.51 -8.33
CA ALA A 252 7.20 20.40 -9.13
C ALA A 252 8.02 19.64 -10.19
N ASN A 253 8.59 18.50 -9.82
CA ASN A 253 9.34 17.63 -10.75
C ASN A 253 8.43 17.05 -11.84
N LYS A 254 7.19 16.70 -11.51
CA LYS A 254 6.20 16.24 -12.49
C LYS A 254 5.87 17.34 -13.50
N LYS A 255 5.56 18.54 -13.03
CA LYS A 255 5.28 19.71 -13.87
C LYS A 255 6.47 20.10 -14.74
N ALA A 256 7.71 19.81 -14.29
CA ALA A 256 8.94 20.03 -15.05
C ALA A 256 9.32 18.87 -16.00
N GLY A 257 8.50 17.82 -16.10
CA GLY A 257 8.78 16.63 -16.93
C GLY A 257 9.93 15.76 -16.45
N LYS A 258 10.38 15.91 -15.20
CA LYS A 258 11.48 15.16 -14.59
C LYS A 258 11.02 13.85 -13.93
N LEU A 259 9.74 13.72 -13.64
CA LEU A 259 9.11 12.52 -13.08
C LEU A 259 8.20 11.91 -14.16
N LYS A 260 8.49 10.67 -14.57
CA LYS A 260 7.76 9.92 -15.62
C LYS A 260 6.94 8.81 -15.02
#